data_41e9d24bfff4d3a8b8c146c97747be81
#
_entry.id   41e9d24bfff4d3a8b8c146c97747be81
#
_cell.length_a   1.000
_cell.length_b   1.000
_cell.length_c   1.000
_cell.angle_alpha   90.00
_cell.angle_beta   90.00
_cell.angle_gamma   90.00
#
_symmetry.space_group_name_H-M   'P 1'
#
loop_
_entity.id
_entity.type
_entity.pdbx_description
1 polymer ?
#
loop_
_entity_poly.entity_id
_entity_poly.type
_entity_poly.pdbx_seq_one_letter_code
_entity_poly.pdbx_strand_id
1 'polypeptide(L)'
;MRVISGQVMEYISGRIYDKRKDKRILVALDEFASIGHFEVLSPFRKFRKNGANICILTQSLADIDLVYSEKERRVILDNSAYIVVLSANDSSTRQYFSELVGREQGHDKRGNEKREFAVQPEEWKEFTNHLVVIHAGGYVKLKKNFYFK
;
A
#
# COMPACT_ATOMS: atom_id res chain seq x y z
N MET A 1 -1.50 18.24 14.24
CA MET A 1 -1.59 16.80 13.98
C MET A 1 -0.22 16.08 14.04
N ARG A 2 0.88 16.59 13.46
CA ARG A 2 2.24 15.99 13.50
C ARG A 2 2.73 15.56 14.89
N VAL A 3 2.53 16.39 15.92
CA VAL A 3 2.99 16.10 17.29
C VAL A 3 2.29 14.87 17.86
N ILE A 4 0.98 14.77 17.67
CA ILE A 4 0.19 13.63 18.16
C ILE A 4 0.59 12.34 17.44
N SER A 5 0.74 12.39 16.12
CA SER A 5 1.18 11.22 15.34
C SER A 5 2.57 10.74 15.79
N GLY A 6 3.51 11.66 15.99
CA GLY A 6 4.85 11.34 16.51
C GLY A 6 4.81 10.70 17.90
N GLN A 7 4.03 11.23 18.82
CA GLN A 7 3.86 10.68 20.17
C GLN A 7 3.25 9.27 20.16
N VAL A 8 2.24 9.04 19.32
CA VAL A 8 1.63 7.71 19.15
C VAL A 8 2.67 6.70 18.61
N MET A 9 3.45 7.10 17.60
CA MET A 9 4.50 6.26 17.03
C MET A 9 5.60 5.95 18.05
N GLU A 10 6.01 6.93 18.84
CA GLU A 10 7.00 6.75 19.91
C GLU A 10 6.48 5.81 21.01
N TYR A 11 5.25 6.01 21.48
CA TYR A 11 4.60 5.13 22.43
C TYR A 11 4.59 3.68 21.98
N ILE A 12 4.16 3.42 20.73
CA ILE A 12 4.11 2.07 20.17
C ILE A 12 5.53 1.50 20.01
N SER A 13 6.49 2.32 19.59
CA SER A 13 7.89 1.89 19.42
C SER A 13 8.54 1.46 20.73
N GLY A 14 8.16 2.07 21.85
CA GLY A 14 8.61 1.72 23.20
C GLY A 14 7.83 0.58 23.86
N ARG A 15 6.73 0.10 23.24
CA ARG A 15 5.88 -0.91 23.85
C ARG A 15 6.55 -2.28 23.93
N ILE A 16 6.53 -2.88 25.11
CA ILE A 16 6.86 -4.29 25.32
C ILE A 16 5.57 -5.09 25.11
N TYR A 17 5.55 -5.91 24.06
CA TYR A 17 4.35 -6.66 23.66
C TYR A 17 4.48 -8.15 24.04
N ASP A 18 3.56 -8.62 24.88
CA ASP A 18 3.37 -10.05 25.18
C ASP A 18 2.15 -10.58 24.42
N LYS A 19 2.40 -11.41 23.41
CA LYS A 19 1.35 -12.02 22.57
C LYS A 19 0.26 -12.76 23.35
N ARG A 20 0.56 -13.24 24.56
CA ARG A 20 -0.39 -13.99 25.39
C ARG A 20 -1.30 -13.10 26.22
N LYS A 21 -0.86 -11.87 26.52
CA LYS A 21 -1.53 -10.96 27.45
C LYS A 21 -2.09 -9.73 26.79
N ASP A 22 -1.42 -9.25 25.73
CA ASP A 22 -1.71 -7.95 25.13
C ASP A 22 -2.56 -8.05 23.87
N LYS A 23 -3.43 -7.07 23.68
CA LYS A 23 -4.14 -6.86 22.41
C LYS A 23 -3.23 -6.19 21.39
N ARG A 24 -3.40 -6.53 20.12
CA ARG A 24 -2.76 -5.83 19.01
C ARG A 24 -3.37 -4.45 18.81
N ILE A 25 -2.56 -3.50 18.35
CA ILE A 25 -2.98 -2.15 17.99
C ILE A 25 -3.01 -2.05 16.47
N LEU A 26 -4.07 -1.46 15.91
CA LEU A 26 -4.10 -1.00 14.52
C LEU A 26 -3.98 0.52 14.51
N VAL A 27 -2.99 1.02 13.80
CA VAL A 27 -2.82 2.45 13.52
C VAL A 27 -3.29 2.67 12.08
N ALA A 28 -4.42 3.31 11.90
CA ALA A 28 -4.93 3.69 10.59
C ALA A 28 -4.60 5.17 10.35
N LEU A 29 -3.82 5.45 9.30
CA LEU A 29 -3.42 6.78 8.86
C LEU A 29 -4.19 7.10 7.59
N ASP A 30 -5.35 7.72 7.76
CA ASP A 30 -6.17 8.19 6.66
C ASP A 30 -5.59 9.49 6.08
N GLU A 31 -5.64 9.63 4.77
CA GLU A 31 -5.01 10.75 4.04
C GLU A 31 -3.56 11.00 4.49
N PHE A 32 -2.77 9.93 4.49
CA PHE A 32 -1.41 9.91 5.06
C PHE A 32 -0.55 11.12 4.67
N ALA A 33 -0.59 11.53 3.41
CA ALA A 33 0.16 12.70 2.91
C ALA A 33 -0.28 14.02 3.58
N SER A 34 -1.57 14.14 3.94
CA SER A 34 -2.12 15.35 4.58
C SER A 34 -1.65 15.55 6.02
N ILE A 35 -1.19 14.49 6.68
CA ILE A 35 -0.64 14.57 8.04
C ILE A 35 0.67 15.36 8.04
N GLY A 36 1.39 15.39 6.91
CA GLY A 36 2.70 15.99 6.73
C GLY A 36 3.82 15.05 7.15
N HIS A 37 5.06 15.45 6.88
CA HIS A 37 6.23 14.64 7.17
C HIS A 37 6.42 14.39 8.67
N PHE A 38 6.57 13.13 9.08
CA PHE A 38 6.98 12.69 10.40
C PHE A 38 7.76 11.36 10.26
N GLU A 39 8.53 11.01 11.28
CA GLU A 39 9.31 9.77 11.26
C GLU A 39 8.39 8.54 11.28
N VAL A 40 8.27 7.88 10.15
CA VAL A 40 7.40 6.70 9.97
C VAL A 40 8.21 5.44 9.64
N LEU A 41 9.40 5.57 9.07
CA LEU A 41 10.19 4.44 8.56
C LEU A 41 10.70 3.52 9.68
N SER A 42 11.16 4.09 10.79
CA SER A 42 11.59 3.31 11.95
C SER A 42 10.43 2.55 12.60
N PRO A 43 9.28 3.18 12.85
CA PRO A 43 8.05 2.49 13.25
C PRO A 43 7.64 1.33 12.33
N PHE A 44 7.63 1.52 11.02
CA PHE A 44 7.28 0.47 10.07
C PHE A 44 8.07 -0.83 10.27
N ARG A 45 9.36 -0.72 10.55
CA ARG A 45 10.23 -1.87 10.79
C ARG A 45 10.01 -2.54 12.16
N LYS A 46 9.58 -1.77 13.16
CA LYS A 46 9.52 -2.20 14.56
C LYS A 46 8.13 -2.61 15.04
N PHE A 47 7.06 -2.06 14.46
CA PHE A 47 5.71 -2.20 14.97
C PHE A 47 5.22 -3.63 15.06
N ARG A 48 5.59 -4.48 14.11
CA ARG A 48 5.19 -5.88 14.13
C ARG A 48 5.61 -6.60 15.43
N LYS A 49 6.85 -6.37 15.89
CA LYS A 49 7.34 -6.97 17.14
C LYS A 49 6.69 -6.35 18.38
N ASN A 50 6.25 -5.11 18.28
CA ASN A 50 5.60 -4.38 19.36
C ASN A 50 4.06 -4.59 19.37
N GLY A 51 3.57 -5.53 18.58
CA GLY A 51 2.16 -5.90 18.53
C GLY A 51 1.26 -4.88 17.84
N ALA A 52 1.81 -4.05 16.94
CA ALA A 52 1.04 -3.09 16.17
C ALA A 52 1.13 -3.35 14.66
N ASN A 53 0.06 -3.00 13.95
CA ASN A 53 -0.01 -2.94 12.51
C ASN A 53 -0.28 -1.50 12.07
N ILE A 54 0.29 -1.08 10.96
CA ILE A 54 0.01 0.21 10.34
C ILE A 54 -0.80 -0.02 9.07
N CYS A 55 -1.85 0.75 8.89
CA CYS A 55 -2.60 0.86 7.65
C CYS A 55 -2.48 2.30 7.17
N ILE A 56 -1.94 2.50 5.98
CA ILE A 56 -1.83 3.81 5.33
C ILE A 56 -2.83 3.87 4.20
N LEU A 57 -3.60 4.95 4.15
CA LEU A 57 -4.48 5.27 3.04
C LEU A 57 -3.98 6.54 2.36
N THR A 58 -3.90 6.51 1.04
CA THR A 58 -3.47 7.65 0.21
C THR A 58 -4.22 7.63 -1.12
N GLN A 59 -4.35 8.78 -1.75
CA GLN A 59 -5.04 8.91 -3.03
C GLN A 59 -4.12 8.55 -4.21
N SER A 60 -2.82 8.85 -4.11
CA SER A 60 -1.82 8.51 -5.12
C SER A 60 -0.44 8.32 -4.51
N LEU A 61 0.49 7.72 -5.26
CA LEU A 61 1.89 7.66 -4.88
C LEU A 61 2.56 9.03 -4.97
N ALA A 62 2.11 9.89 -5.91
CA ALA A 62 2.59 11.25 -6.05
C ALA A 62 2.31 12.10 -4.80
N ASP A 63 1.16 11.89 -4.13
CA ASP A 63 0.86 12.59 -2.87
C ASP A 63 1.85 12.22 -1.76
N ILE A 64 2.29 10.96 -1.73
CA ILE A 64 3.35 10.54 -0.80
C ILE A 64 4.66 11.25 -1.16
N ASP A 65 5.01 11.33 -2.44
CA ASP A 65 6.26 11.95 -2.92
C ASP A 65 6.32 13.47 -2.64
N LEU A 66 5.18 14.14 -2.49
CA LEU A 66 5.12 15.56 -2.08
C LEU A 66 5.58 15.79 -0.63
N VAL A 67 5.47 14.79 0.21
CA VAL A 67 5.74 14.89 1.66
C VAL A 67 6.99 14.08 2.04
N TYR A 68 7.14 12.92 1.44
CA TYR A 68 8.26 12.01 1.58
C TYR A 68 8.99 11.93 0.24
N SER A 69 10.27 11.66 0.26
CA SER A 69 11.01 11.41 -0.98
C SER A 69 10.56 10.11 -1.65
N GLU A 70 10.83 9.97 -2.95
CA GLU A 70 10.62 8.71 -3.68
C GLU A 70 11.32 7.52 -3.01
N LYS A 71 12.49 7.73 -2.41
CA LYS A 71 13.22 6.69 -1.68
C LYS A 71 12.47 6.24 -0.43
N GLU A 72 11.93 7.18 0.33
CA GLU A 72 11.12 6.87 1.51
C GLU A 72 9.81 6.16 1.13
N ARG A 73 9.14 6.62 0.08
CA ARG A 73 7.97 5.92 -0.46
C ARG A 73 8.28 4.46 -0.82
N ARG A 74 9.40 4.21 -1.50
CA ARG A 74 9.82 2.83 -1.80
C ARG A 74 10.00 2.01 -0.53
N VAL A 75 10.65 2.55 0.49
CA VAL A 75 10.82 1.86 1.77
C VAL A 75 9.47 1.56 2.44
N ILE A 76 8.50 2.47 2.36
CA ILE A 76 7.13 2.25 2.87
C ILE A 76 6.48 1.08 2.14
N LEU A 77 6.52 1.08 0.81
CA LEU A 77 5.90 0.04 -0.01
C LEU A 77 6.59 -1.33 0.18
N ASP A 78 7.91 -1.37 0.20
CA ASP A 78 8.70 -2.60 0.38
C ASP A 78 8.50 -3.26 1.76
N ASN A 79 8.17 -2.46 2.79
CA ASN A 79 7.85 -2.98 4.11
C ASN A 79 6.34 -3.25 4.31
N SER A 80 5.51 -2.98 3.32
CA SER A 80 4.07 -3.28 3.37
C SER A 80 3.83 -4.75 3.06
N ALA A 81 3.16 -5.46 3.96
CA ALA A 81 2.80 -6.87 3.75
C ALA A 81 1.73 -7.02 2.65
N TYR A 82 0.87 -6.04 2.53
CA TYR A 82 -0.20 -5.96 1.55
C TYR A 82 -0.29 -4.54 0.99
N ILE A 83 -0.45 -4.42 -0.33
CA ILE A 83 -0.79 -3.19 -1.01
C ILE A 83 -2.16 -3.40 -1.66
N VAL A 84 -3.16 -2.60 -1.27
CA VAL A 84 -4.51 -2.67 -1.79
C VAL A 84 -4.74 -1.49 -2.72
N VAL A 85 -4.93 -1.77 -4.01
CA VAL A 85 -5.19 -0.74 -5.03
C VAL A 85 -6.67 -0.78 -5.40
N LEU A 86 -7.38 0.26 -5.01
CA LEU A 86 -8.82 0.41 -5.32
C LEU A 86 -9.04 0.96 -6.73
N SER A 87 -8.24 1.94 -7.12
CA SER A 87 -8.13 2.54 -8.45
C SER A 87 -6.90 3.44 -8.48
N ALA A 88 -6.44 3.83 -9.65
CA ALA A 88 -5.36 4.80 -9.80
C ALA A 88 -5.64 5.71 -11.01
N ASN A 89 -5.70 7.03 -10.77
CA ASN A 89 -5.94 8.01 -11.83
C ASN A 89 -4.64 8.54 -12.44
N ASP A 90 -3.62 8.71 -11.60
CA ASP A 90 -2.30 9.19 -12.02
C ASP A 90 -1.55 8.15 -12.85
N SER A 91 -0.97 8.58 -13.98
CA SER A 91 -0.31 7.70 -14.95
C SER A 91 0.94 7.03 -14.39
N SER A 92 1.73 7.73 -13.59
CA SER A 92 2.94 7.20 -12.98
C SER A 92 2.62 6.13 -11.93
N THR A 93 1.58 6.36 -11.13
CA THR A 93 1.05 5.39 -10.17
C THR A 93 0.54 4.12 -10.86
N ARG A 94 -0.20 4.28 -11.97
CA ARG A 94 -0.70 3.14 -12.76
C ARG A 94 0.43 2.29 -13.33
N GLN A 95 1.41 2.95 -13.95
CA GLN A 95 2.58 2.29 -14.49
C GLN A 95 3.35 1.53 -13.39
N TYR A 96 3.57 2.16 -12.25
CA TYR A 96 4.25 1.55 -11.10
C TYR A 96 3.54 0.26 -10.63
N PHE A 97 2.21 0.29 -10.46
CA PHE A 97 1.49 -0.91 -10.02
C PHE A 97 1.44 -2.00 -11.08
N SER A 98 1.38 -1.67 -12.38
CA SER A 98 1.49 -2.65 -13.45
C SER A 98 2.86 -3.35 -13.45
N GLU A 99 3.93 -2.61 -13.22
CA GLU A 99 5.28 -3.16 -13.09
C GLU A 99 5.42 -4.02 -11.83
N LEU A 100 4.83 -3.59 -10.72
CA LEU A 100 4.89 -4.31 -9.44
C LEU A 100 4.12 -5.63 -9.49
N VAL A 101 2.97 -5.67 -10.14
CA VAL A 101 2.19 -6.90 -10.38
C VAL A 101 2.94 -7.85 -11.31
N GLY A 102 3.68 -7.29 -12.28
CA GLY A 102 4.49 -8.04 -13.20
C GLY A 102 3.82 -8.33 -14.55
N ARG A 103 4.42 -9.24 -15.30
CA ARG A 103 3.99 -9.60 -16.65
C ARG A 103 3.65 -11.06 -16.72
N GLU A 104 2.61 -11.38 -17.47
CA GLU A 104 2.17 -12.73 -17.79
C GLU A 104 2.44 -13.05 -19.26
N GLN A 105 2.56 -14.35 -19.57
CA GLN A 105 2.64 -14.82 -20.96
C GLN A 105 1.22 -14.79 -21.55
N GLY A 106 1.06 -14.01 -22.59
CA GLY A 106 -0.14 -13.95 -23.41
C GLY A 106 0.19 -14.37 -24.85
N HIS A 107 -0.84 -14.46 -25.69
CA HIS A 107 -0.66 -14.69 -27.12
C HIS A 107 -1.25 -13.49 -27.87
N ASP A 108 -0.54 -13.02 -28.88
CA ASP A 108 -1.08 -12.00 -29.78
C ASP A 108 -2.20 -12.59 -30.66
N LYS A 109 -2.89 -11.73 -31.42
CA LYS A 109 -3.95 -12.15 -32.35
C LYS A 109 -3.46 -13.12 -33.46
N ARG A 110 -2.14 -13.28 -33.61
CA ARG A 110 -1.49 -14.19 -34.57
C ARG A 110 -0.95 -15.46 -33.92
N GLY A 111 -1.18 -15.63 -32.58
CA GLY A 111 -0.74 -16.80 -31.82
C GLY A 111 0.72 -16.76 -31.36
N ASN A 112 1.44 -15.64 -31.56
CA ASN A 112 2.80 -15.50 -31.06
C ASN A 112 2.80 -15.20 -29.56
N GLU A 113 3.75 -15.77 -28.83
CA GLU A 113 3.94 -15.45 -27.40
C GLU A 113 4.28 -13.97 -27.23
N LYS A 114 3.54 -13.30 -26.36
CA LYS A 114 3.76 -11.91 -25.98
C LYS A 114 3.75 -11.79 -24.46
N ARG A 115 4.71 -11.07 -23.91
CA ARG A 115 4.68 -10.71 -22.47
C ARG A 115 3.96 -9.38 -22.30
N GLU A 116 2.80 -9.43 -21.69
CA GLU A 116 1.99 -8.25 -21.36
C GLU A 116 1.91 -8.07 -19.84
N PHE A 117 1.61 -6.85 -19.40
CA PHE A 117 1.32 -6.66 -17.98
C PHE A 117 0.10 -7.49 -17.57
N ALA A 118 0.20 -8.15 -16.43
CA ALA A 118 -0.91 -8.93 -15.88
C ALA A 118 -2.14 -8.06 -15.53
N VAL A 119 -1.88 -6.78 -15.20
CA VAL A 119 -2.89 -5.71 -15.13
C VAL A 119 -2.36 -4.53 -15.93
N GLN A 120 -3.06 -4.15 -16.99
CA GLN A 120 -2.64 -3.05 -17.84
C GLN A 120 -2.77 -1.70 -17.13
N PRO A 121 -1.89 -0.70 -17.39
CA PRO A 121 -1.97 0.62 -16.75
C PRO A 121 -3.34 1.29 -16.90
N GLU A 122 -4.02 1.08 -18.02
CA GLU A 122 -5.34 1.64 -18.28
C GLU A 122 -6.44 1.03 -17.39
N GLU A 123 -6.34 -0.26 -17.08
CA GLU A 123 -7.32 -0.97 -16.26
C GLU A 123 -7.43 -0.40 -14.84
N TRP A 124 -6.34 0.12 -14.27
CA TRP A 124 -6.34 0.68 -12.91
C TRP A 124 -7.30 1.85 -12.74
N LYS A 125 -7.52 2.63 -13.81
CA LYS A 125 -8.48 3.74 -13.82
C LYS A 125 -9.93 3.24 -13.85
N GLU A 126 -10.16 2.08 -14.48
CA GLU A 126 -11.50 1.52 -14.72
C GLU A 126 -12.00 0.66 -13.56
N PHE A 127 -11.24 0.52 -12.48
CA PHE A 127 -11.61 -0.31 -11.33
C PHE A 127 -12.75 0.33 -10.50
N THR A 128 -13.97 0.30 -11.03
CA THR A 128 -15.18 0.71 -10.30
C THR A 128 -15.61 -0.36 -9.29
N ASN A 129 -15.70 -1.61 -9.73
CA ASN A 129 -16.21 -2.75 -8.95
C ASN A 129 -15.14 -3.75 -8.51
N HIS A 130 -13.89 -3.53 -8.87
CA HIS A 130 -12.78 -4.40 -8.54
C HIS A 130 -11.69 -3.66 -7.78
N LEU A 131 -10.86 -4.42 -7.08
CA LEU A 131 -9.63 -3.99 -6.46
C LEU A 131 -8.56 -5.05 -6.67
N VAL A 132 -7.30 -4.68 -6.52
CA VAL A 132 -6.17 -5.62 -6.54
C VAL A 132 -5.48 -5.58 -5.19
N VAL A 133 -5.19 -6.74 -4.65
CA VAL A 133 -4.33 -6.92 -3.46
C VAL A 133 -3.02 -7.52 -3.93
N ILE A 134 -1.93 -6.81 -3.69
CA ILE A 134 -0.56 -7.24 -4.00
C ILE A 134 0.09 -7.68 -2.68
N HIS A 135 0.76 -8.82 -2.70
CA HIS A 135 1.46 -9.40 -1.55
C HIS A 135 2.69 -10.21 -2.01
N ALA A 136 3.50 -10.70 -1.07
CA ALA A 136 4.74 -11.41 -1.38
C ALA A 136 4.60 -12.64 -2.30
N GLY A 137 3.41 -13.26 -2.35
CA GLY A 137 3.12 -14.41 -3.20
C GLY A 137 2.52 -14.06 -4.57
N GLY A 138 2.42 -12.77 -4.92
CA GLY A 138 1.81 -12.30 -6.16
C GLY A 138 0.67 -11.32 -5.95
N TYR A 139 -0.38 -11.43 -6.74
CA TYR A 139 -1.54 -10.54 -6.64
C TYR A 139 -2.86 -11.31 -6.75
N VAL A 140 -3.93 -10.70 -6.25
CA VAL A 140 -5.30 -11.21 -6.38
C VAL A 140 -6.23 -10.05 -6.79
N LYS A 141 -7.00 -10.24 -7.86
CA LYS A 141 -8.07 -9.31 -8.27
C LYS A 141 -9.37 -9.73 -7.60
N LEU A 142 -9.95 -8.85 -6.81
CA LEU A 142 -11.15 -9.10 -6.01
C LEU A 142 -12.28 -8.15 -6.41
N LYS A 143 -13.53 -8.58 -6.18
CA LYS A 143 -14.70 -7.71 -6.34
C LYS A 143 -14.85 -6.86 -5.09
N LYS A 144 -15.11 -5.54 -5.27
CA LYS A 144 -15.44 -4.64 -4.15
C LYS A 144 -16.77 -5.05 -3.52
N ASN A 145 -16.81 -5.05 -2.20
CA ASN A 145 -18.04 -5.22 -1.45
C ASN A 145 -18.44 -3.86 -0.86
N PHE A 146 -19.52 -3.29 -1.38
CA PHE A 146 -20.03 -2.00 -0.90
C PHE A 146 -21.00 -2.26 0.25
N TYR A 147 -20.83 -1.53 1.36
CA TYR A 147 -21.67 -1.68 2.55
C TYR A 147 -23.07 -1.03 2.39
N PHE A 148 -23.18 -0.11 1.42
CA PHE A 148 -24.47 0.46 1.04
C PHE A 148 -24.92 -0.19 -0.27
N LYS A 149 -25.95 -0.95 -0.19
CA LYS A 149 -26.77 -1.39 -1.32
C LYS A 149 -28.18 -0.86 -1.12
#